data_efea2e8a1ae69fce1bfe01d5eb7c72f5
#
_entry.id   efea2e8a1ae69fce1bfe01d5eb7c72f5
#
_cell.length_a   1.000
_cell.length_b   1.000
_cell.length_c   1.000
_cell.angle_alpha   90.00
_cell.angle_beta   90.00
_cell.angle_gamma   90.00
#
_symmetry.space_group_name_H-M   'P 1'
#
loop_
_entity.id
_entity.type
_entity.pdbx_description
1 polymer ?
#
loop_
_entity_poly.entity_id
_entity_poly.type
_entity_poly.pdbx_seq_one_letter_code
_entity_poly.pdbx_strand_id
1 'polypeptide(L)'
;MIEFEFEFQYAEAKLPILRQVGGGIPVGRCVVLCGGSGCGKSTLLRCINGLIPQFYEGELKGFCRLNGQDTAGLRIGEIGELAASVFQDPRSQFFTVNSSNEVAFGLENLGLPQETIRQRVEEAFRVFHLERLKDRNVYELSSGERQLISILSAWAMDTDIFLLDEPTANLDFAATQQLKEILLALKTQGKTLLLSEHRLCDVQPYSIQKGVFHHVHCAGPRFGDSFYHFCHVFRCVNGMAVMLRRGWRRSSGASAQGFPTASVSLPRRQASRPKQQEPAP
;
A
#
# COMPACT_ATOMS: atom_id res chain seq x y z
N MET A 1 -1.49 3.96 10.02
CA MET A 1 -0.22 3.20 10.18
C MET A 1 -0.44 1.77 9.71
N ILE A 2 0.53 1.18 9.00
CA ILE A 2 0.52 -0.24 8.60
C ILE A 2 1.68 -0.91 9.31
N GLU A 3 1.44 -2.02 10.00
CA GLU A 3 2.46 -2.87 10.62
C GLU A 3 2.21 -4.30 10.20
N PHE A 4 3.25 -5.00 9.74
CA PHE A 4 3.11 -6.37 9.26
C PHE A 4 4.40 -7.16 9.40
N GLU A 5 4.24 -8.48 9.54
CA GLU A 5 5.29 -9.48 9.38
C GLU A 5 4.66 -10.71 8.75
N PHE A 6 5.19 -11.18 7.61
CA PHE A 6 4.62 -12.29 6.87
C PHE A 6 5.67 -13.30 6.42
N GLU A 7 5.30 -14.56 6.50
CA GLU A 7 5.81 -15.65 5.69
C GLU A 7 4.62 -16.27 4.95
N PHE A 8 4.69 -16.37 3.62
CA PHE A 8 3.59 -16.91 2.84
C PHE A 8 4.06 -17.82 1.72
N GLN A 9 3.38 -18.96 1.58
CA GLN A 9 3.55 -19.94 0.52
C GLN A 9 2.18 -20.28 -0.09
N TYR A 10 2.03 -20.13 -1.42
CA TYR A 10 0.85 -20.62 -2.12
C TYR A 10 0.75 -22.14 -2.05
N ALA A 11 -0.48 -22.69 -2.03
CA ALA A 11 -0.71 -24.12 -1.88
C ALA A 11 0.01 -24.98 -2.94
N GLU A 12 0.08 -24.48 -4.19
CA GLU A 12 0.74 -25.17 -5.30
C GLU A 12 2.26 -24.87 -5.41
N ALA A 13 2.77 -23.96 -4.62
CA ALA A 13 4.18 -23.54 -4.70
C ALA A 13 5.07 -24.44 -3.86
N LYS A 14 6.27 -24.78 -4.36
CA LYS A 14 7.26 -25.55 -3.62
C LYS A 14 8.02 -24.75 -2.57
N LEU A 15 8.02 -23.44 -2.67
CA LEU A 15 8.78 -22.54 -1.81
C LEU A 15 7.94 -21.31 -1.44
N PRO A 16 8.13 -20.74 -0.24
CA PRO A 16 7.46 -19.53 0.16
C PRO A 16 7.87 -18.35 -0.74
N ILE A 17 6.89 -17.56 -1.16
CA ILE A 17 7.09 -16.33 -1.94
C ILE A 17 7.47 -15.16 -1.04
N LEU A 18 6.90 -15.09 0.17
CA LEU A 18 7.31 -14.16 1.20
C LEU A 18 8.05 -14.93 2.30
N ARG A 19 9.27 -14.49 2.65
CA ARG A 19 10.11 -15.14 3.65
C ARG A 19 10.48 -14.15 4.73
N GLN A 20 9.74 -14.14 5.84
CA GLN A 20 9.97 -13.24 6.97
C GLN A 20 10.04 -11.76 6.52
N VAL A 21 9.07 -11.35 5.71
CA VAL A 21 8.97 -9.97 5.22
C VAL A 21 8.16 -9.18 6.23
N GLY A 22 8.78 -8.18 6.84
CA GLY A 22 8.10 -7.36 7.84
C GLY A 22 8.48 -5.89 7.77
N GLY A 23 7.61 -5.04 8.27
CA GLY A 23 7.83 -3.61 8.29
C GLY A 23 6.72 -2.82 8.94
N GLY A 24 6.98 -1.51 9.07
CA GLY A 24 6.01 -0.53 9.55
C GLY A 24 5.99 0.70 8.66
N ILE A 25 4.81 1.13 8.26
CA ILE A 25 4.59 2.35 7.47
C ILE A 25 3.84 3.35 8.35
N PRO A 26 4.48 4.44 8.76
CA PRO A 26 3.82 5.48 9.56
C PRO A 26 2.68 6.15 8.80
N VAL A 27 1.72 6.72 9.55
CA VAL A 27 0.62 7.51 9.00
C VAL A 27 1.14 8.64 8.11
N GLY A 28 0.46 8.89 6.99
CA GLY A 28 0.77 9.96 6.04
C GLY A 28 2.04 9.73 5.21
N ARG A 29 2.61 8.52 5.23
CA ARG A 29 3.78 8.17 4.40
C ARG A 29 3.35 7.51 3.10
N CYS A 30 4.14 7.79 2.08
CA CYS A 30 4.05 7.11 0.79
C CYS A 30 5.27 6.19 0.66
N VAL A 31 5.03 4.89 0.52
CA VAL A 31 6.05 3.85 0.37
C VAL A 31 5.87 3.17 -0.97
N VAL A 32 6.97 2.95 -1.69
CA VAL A 32 6.96 2.27 -2.98
C VAL A 32 7.73 0.96 -2.88
N LEU A 33 7.06 -0.13 -3.21
CA LEU A 33 7.65 -1.46 -3.36
C LEU A 33 8.20 -1.60 -4.77
N CYS A 34 9.51 -1.62 -4.92
CA CYS A 34 10.15 -1.82 -6.22
C CYS A 34 10.79 -3.20 -6.33
N GLY A 35 10.67 -3.83 -7.49
CA GLY A 35 11.27 -5.14 -7.74
C GLY A 35 10.78 -5.76 -9.04
N GLY A 36 11.50 -6.78 -9.51
CA GLY A 36 11.16 -7.52 -10.72
C GLY A 36 9.79 -8.20 -10.64
N SER A 37 9.25 -8.62 -11.80
CA SER A 37 8.01 -9.40 -11.84
C SER A 37 8.17 -10.71 -11.07
N GLY A 38 7.15 -11.11 -10.33
CA GLY A 38 7.14 -12.35 -9.55
C GLY A 38 7.94 -12.31 -8.24
N CYS A 39 8.46 -11.15 -7.80
CA CYS A 39 9.21 -11.06 -6.54
C CYS A 39 8.34 -10.99 -5.27
N GLY A 40 6.99 -11.00 -5.41
CA GLY A 40 6.07 -11.04 -4.27
C GLY A 40 5.42 -9.70 -3.90
N LYS A 41 5.56 -8.61 -4.69
CA LYS A 41 4.94 -7.30 -4.40
C LYS A 41 3.43 -7.39 -4.27
N SER A 42 2.74 -7.89 -5.28
CA SER A 42 1.27 -8.08 -5.27
C SER A 42 0.84 -9.07 -4.19
N THR A 43 1.65 -10.10 -3.91
CA THR A 43 1.40 -11.04 -2.81
C THR A 43 1.43 -10.32 -1.46
N LEU A 44 2.40 -9.43 -1.24
CA LEU A 44 2.47 -8.63 -0.03
C LEU A 44 1.25 -7.72 0.13
N LEU A 45 0.84 -7.02 -0.95
CA LEU A 45 -0.38 -6.21 -0.93
C LEU A 45 -1.63 -7.05 -0.63
N ARG A 46 -1.73 -8.26 -1.19
CA ARG A 46 -2.82 -9.20 -0.93
C ARG A 46 -2.84 -9.73 0.51
N CYS A 47 -1.69 -9.87 1.15
CA CYS A 47 -1.64 -10.20 2.59
C CYS A 47 -2.13 -9.02 3.45
N ILE A 48 -1.78 -7.78 3.07
CA ILE A 48 -2.16 -6.59 3.83
C ILE A 48 -3.67 -6.30 3.70
N ASN A 49 -4.26 -6.47 2.50
CA ASN A 49 -5.69 -6.23 2.28
C ASN A 49 -6.59 -7.43 2.60
N GLY A 50 -6.03 -8.52 3.14
CA GLY A 50 -6.78 -9.69 3.58
C GLY A 50 -7.24 -10.66 2.48
N LEU A 51 -6.93 -10.39 1.20
CA LEU A 51 -7.22 -11.34 0.12
C LEU A 51 -6.45 -12.67 0.30
N ILE A 52 -5.30 -12.62 0.95
CA ILE A 52 -4.60 -13.79 1.48
C ILE A 52 -4.83 -13.78 3.00
N PRO A 53 -5.32 -14.89 3.58
CA PRO A 53 -5.59 -16.20 2.98
C PRO A 53 -7.04 -16.39 2.51
N GLN A 54 -7.92 -15.38 2.56
CA GLN A 54 -9.37 -15.56 2.39
C GLN A 54 -9.79 -15.98 0.96
N PHE A 55 -9.06 -15.51 -0.08
CA PHE A 55 -9.34 -15.85 -1.49
C PHE A 55 -8.22 -16.63 -2.16
N TYR A 56 -6.99 -16.51 -1.65
CA TYR A 56 -5.85 -17.22 -2.22
C TYR A 56 -5.37 -18.26 -1.23
N GLU A 57 -5.45 -19.52 -1.61
CA GLU A 57 -5.07 -20.65 -0.78
C GLU A 57 -3.55 -20.71 -0.58
N GLY A 58 -3.16 -21.00 0.65
CA GLY A 58 -1.75 -21.11 1.04
C GLY A 58 -1.53 -21.06 2.54
N GLU A 59 -0.30 -21.23 2.95
CA GLU A 59 0.12 -21.14 4.34
C GLU A 59 0.64 -19.72 4.63
N LEU A 60 -0.15 -18.95 5.40
CA LEU A 60 0.22 -17.62 5.87
C LEU A 60 0.61 -17.68 7.34
N LYS A 61 1.82 -17.18 7.67
CA LYS A 61 2.29 -16.96 9.05
C LYS A 61 2.59 -15.49 9.26
N GLY A 62 2.36 -15.01 10.48
CA GLY A 62 2.65 -13.65 10.87
C GLY A 62 1.40 -12.86 11.24
N PHE A 63 1.46 -11.54 11.07
CA PHE A 63 0.38 -10.64 11.46
C PHE A 63 0.33 -9.40 10.55
N CYS A 64 -0.82 -8.72 10.55
CA CYS A 64 -0.99 -7.39 9.99
C CYS A 64 -1.85 -6.54 10.91
N ARG A 65 -1.46 -5.27 11.09
CA ARG A 65 -2.27 -4.27 11.79
C ARG A 65 -2.42 -3.03 10.92
N LEU A 66 -3.65 -2.60 10.75
CA LEU A 66 -4.02 -1.37 10.05
C LEU A 66 -4.55 -0.38 11.08
N ASN A 67 -3.91 0.78 11.21
CA ASN A 67 -4.23 1.80 12.23
C ASN A 67 -4.30 1.24 13.67
N GLY A 68 -3.46 0.23 13.97
CA GLY A 68 -3.41 -0.44 15.27
C GLY A 68 -4.41 -1.58 15.45
N GLN A 69 -5.35 -1.76 14.52
CA GLN A 69 -6.32 -2.87 14.53
C GLN A 69 -5.70 -4.09 13.85
N ASP A 70 -5.70 -5.24 14.54
CA ASP A 70 -5.27 -6.51 13.97
C ASP A 70 -6.28 -6.97 12.91
N THR A 71 -5.78 -7.35 11.73
CA THR A 71 -6.63 -7.81 10.62
C THR A 71 -6.98 -9.30 10.72
N ALA A 72 -6.38 -10.04 11.67
CA ALA A 72 -6.69 -11.44 11.88
C ALA A 72 -8.15 -11.59 12.33
N GLY A 73 -8.92 -12.38 11.57
CA GLY A 73 -10.33 -12.62 11.84
C GLY A 73 -11.31 -11.55 11.32
N LEU A 74 -10.82 -10.45 10.76
CA LEU A 74 -11.68 -9.48 10.07
C LEU A 74 -12.11 -10.06 8.70
N ARG A 75 -13.35 -9.76 8.32
CA ARG A 75 -13.84 -10.01 6.95
C ARG A 75 -13.21 -9.01 5.99
N ILE A 76 -13.11 -9.35 4.72
CA ILE A 76 -12.52 -8.49 3.69
C ILE A 76 -13.21 -7.11 3.63
N GLY A 77 -14.54 -7.07 3.79
CA GLY A 77 -15.27 -5.79 3.84
C GLY A 77 -14.79 -4.88 4.97
N GLU A 78 -14.57 -5.44 6.17
CA GLU A 78 -14.07 -4.69 7.34
C GLU A 78 -12.62 -4.22 7.13
N ILE A 79 -11.80 -5.01 6.43
CA ILE A 79 -10.45 -4.58 6.04
C ILE A 79 -10.54 -3.48 4.97
N GLY A 80 -11.51 -3.57 4.05
CA GLY A 80 -11.78 -2.55 3.02
C GLY A 80 -12.17 -1.19 3.59
N GLU A 81 -12.79 -1.15 4.77
CA GLU A 81 -13.07 0.10 5.50
C GLU A 81 -11.80 0.75 6.06
N LEU A 82 -10.76 -0.03 6.35
CA LEU A 82 -9.47 0.45 6.85
C LEU A 82 -8.50 0.83 5.73
N ALA A 83 -8.53 0.08 4.62
CA ALA A 83 -7.59 0.22 3.52
C ALA A 83 -8.25 -0.03 2.17
N ALA A 84 -8.31 0.99 1.33
CA ALA A 84 -8.78 0.86 -0.05
C ALA A 84 -7.68 0.25 -0.93
N SER A 85 -8.07 -0.66 -1.82
CA SER A 85 -7.17 -1.33 -2.75
C SER A 85 -7.48 -0.98 -4.20
N VAL A 86 -6.43 -0.70 -4.99
CA VAL A 86 -6.51 -0.51 -6.43
C VAL A 86 -5.61 -1.56 -7.08
N PHE A 87 -6.18 -2.42 -7.92
CA PHE A 87 -5.48 -3.53 -8.55
C PHE A 87 -4.83 -3.13 -9.88
N GLN A 88 -3.88 -3.95 -10.32
CA GLN A 88 -3.12 -3.75 -11.57
C GLN A 88 -4.01 -3.70 -12.81
N ASP A 89 -5.07 -4.53 -12.87
CA ASP A 89 -6.06 -4.51 -13.95
C ASP A 89 -7.38 -3.93 -13.45
N PRO A 90 -7.71 -2.67 -13.79
CA PRO A 90 -8.97 -2.06 -13.41
C PRO A 90 -10.21 -2.80 -13.93
N ARG A 91 -10.09 -3.51 -15.07
CA ARG A 91 -11.24 -4.23 -15.65
C ARG A 91 -11.76 -5.33 -14.74
N SER A 92 -10.87 -5.98 -14.01
CA SER A 92 -11.23 -7.03 -13.06
C SER A 92 -11.86 -6.48 -11.77
N GLN A 93 -11.81 -5.16 -11.57
CA GLN A 93 -12.29 -4.47 -10.39
C GLN A 93 -13.68 -3.86 -10.55
N PHE A 94 -14.11 -3.57 -11.80
CA PHE A 94 -15.37 -2.89 -12.07
C PHE A 94 -16.59 -3.80 -11.96
N PHE A 95 -17.59 -3.31 -11.25
CA PHE A 95 -18.88 -3.97 -11.05
C PHE A 95 -20.01 -3.31 -11.84
N THR A 96 -19.84 -2.04 -12.26
CA THR A 96 -20.86 -1.27 -12.93
C THR A 96 -20.43 -0.84 -14.33
N VAL A 97 -21.41 -0.44 -15.15
CA VAL A 97 -21.16 0.06 -16.52
C VAL A 97 -20.90 1.56 -16.53
N ASN A 98 -21.41 2.28 -15.54
CA ASN A 98 -21.32 3.74 -15.46
C ASN A 98 -20.25 4.16 -14.45
N SER A 99 -19.39 5.10 -14.84
CA SER A 99 -18.27 5.56 -14.02
C SER A 99 -18.69 6.21 -12.69
N SER A 100 -19.82 6.94 -12.67
CA SER A 100 -20.34 7.52 -11.43
C SER A 100 -20.87 6.46 -10.49
N ASN A 101 -21.57 5.44 -11.03
CA ASN A 101 -22.04 4.30 -10.25
C ASN A 101 -20.86 3.48 -9.73
N GLU A 102 -19.76 3.36 -10.50
CA GLU A 102 -18.55 2.65 -10.04
C GLU A 102 -17.90 3.37 -8.85
N VAL A 103 -17.85 4.70 -8.86
CA VAL A 103 -17.38 5.49 -7.72
C VAL A 103 -18.34 5.37 -6.53
N ALA A 104 -19.66 5.26 -6.78
CA ALA A 104 -20.66 5.09 -5.74
C ALA A 104 -20.65 3.69 -5.10
N PHE A 105 -20.26 2.66 -5.84
CA PHE A 105 -20.41 1.26 -5.47
C PHE A 105 -19.84 0.91 -4.08
N GLY A 106 -18.64 1.38 -3.77
CA GLY A 106 -18.03 1.18 -2.45
C GLY A 106 -18.83 1.86 -1.33
N LEU A 107 -19.34 3.05 -1.58
CA LEU A 107 -20.13 3.81 -0.62
C LEU A 107 -21.51 3.17 -0.35
N GLU A 108 -22.11 2.58 -1.39
CA GLU A 108 -23.36 1.82 -1.27
C GLU A 108 -23.16 0.58 -0.41
N ASN A 109 -22.05 -0.14 -0.60
CA ASN A 109 -21.68 -1.30 0.23
C ASN A 109 -21.43 -0.95 1.70
N LEU A 110 -21.00 0.29 1.97
CA LEU A 110 -20.88 0.83 3.33
C LEU A 110 -22.23 1.26 3.91
N GLY A 111 -23.32 1.20 3.15
CA GLY A 111 -24.68 1.57 3.59
C GLY A 111 -24.86 3.04 3.86
N LEU A 112 -24.08 3.91 3.19
CA LEU A 112 -24.19 5.37 3.39
C LEU A 112 -25.53 5.91 2.81
N PRO A 113 -26.06 7.02 3.38
CA PRO A 113 -27.23 7.69 2.84
C PRO A 113 -27.01 8.16 1.39
N GLN A 114 -28.03 8.05 0.54
CA GLN A 114 -27.95 8.37 -0.89
C GLN A 114 -27.43 9.80 -1.16
N GLU A 115 -27.85 10.76 -0.35
CA GLU A 115 -27.39 12.15 -0.50
C GLU A 115 -25.89 12.29 -0.20
N THR A 116 -25.37 11.57 0.80
CA THR A 116 -23.94 11.51 1.12
C THR A 116 -23.16 10.87 -0.03
N ILE A 117 -23.68 9.78 -0.60
CA ILE A 117 -23.07 9.10 -1.75
C ILE A 117 -22.97 10.07 -2.92
N ARG A 118 -24.08 10.74 -3.26
CA ARG A 118 -24.11 11.71 -4.36
C ARG A 118 -23.09 12.82 -4.17
N GLN A 119 -23.00 13.40 -2.98
CA GLN A 119 -22.05 14.46 -2.67
C GLN A 119 -20.59 13.98 -2.78
N ARG A 120 -20.26 12.80 -2.26
CA ARG A 120 -18.91 12.24 -2.36
C ARG A 120 -18.51 11.90 -3.79
N VAL A 121 -19.43 11.37 -4.59
CA VAL A 121 -19.18 11.10 -6.01
C VAL A 121 -18.89 12.41 -6.76
N GLU A 122 -19.73 13.43 -6.60
CA GLU A 122 -19.49 14.75 -7.21
C GLU A 122 -18.17 15.35 -6.77
N GLU A 123 -17.86 15.26 -5.49
CA GLU A 123 -16.62 15.78 -4.94
C GLU A 123 -15.39 15.05 -5.51
N ALA A 124 -15.44 13.72 -5.65
CA ALA A 124 -14.36 12.93 -6.22
C ALA A 124 -13.98 13.41 -7.63
N PHE A 125 -14.97 13.54 -8.52
CA PHE A 125 -14.72 14.02 -9.88
C PHE A 125 -14.19 15.45 -9.90
N ARG A 126 -14.74 16.34 -9.06
CA ARG A 126 -14.33 17.74 -8.97
C ARG A 126 -12.91 17.93 -8.43
N VAL A 127 -12.56 17.26 -7.32
CA VAL A 127 -11.25 17.41 -6.64
C VAL A 127 -10.10 16.99 -7.55
N PHE A 128 -10.32 15.99 -8.40
CA PHE A 128 -9.29 15.48 -9.30
C PHE A 128 -9.43 15.96 -10.75
N HIS A 129 -10.33 16.91 -11.02
CA HIS A 129 -10.57 17.49 -12.35
C HIS A 129 -10.88 16.44 -13.41
N LEU A 130 -11.72 15.47 -13.04
CA LEU A 130 -12.11 14.32 -13.88
C LEU A 130 -13.60 14.37 -14.27
N GLU A 131 -14.25 15.53 -14.20
CA GLU A 131 -15.67 15.71 -14.52
C GLU A 131 -16.01 15.20 -15.94
N ARG A 132 -15.05 15.28 -16.87
CA ARG A 132 -15.19 14.73 -18.23
C ARG A 132 -15.43 13.22 -18.28
N LEU A 133 -15.07 12.50 -17.22
CA LEU A 133 -15.24 11.04 -17.10
C LEU A 133 -16.51 10.66 -16.37
N LYS A 134 -17.24 11.64 -15.81
CA LYS A 134 -18.47 11.41 -15.08
C LYS A 134 -19.56 10.92 -16.04
N ASP A 135 -20.37 9.98 -15.54
CA ASP A 135 -21.50 9.37 -16.28
C ASP A 135 -21.12 8.72 -17.61
N ARG A 136 -19.85 8.32 -17.79
CA ARG A 136 -19.36 7.63 -18.97
C ARG A 136 -19.46 6.11 -18.82
N ASN A 137 -19.59 5.42 -19.95
CA ASN A 137 -19.48 3.98 -19.97
C ASN A 137 -18.03 3.55 -19.72
N VAL A 138 -17.78 2.78 -18.65
CA VAL A 138 -16.43 2.36 -18.24
C VAL A 138 -15.72 1.50 -19.28
N TYR A 139 -16.48 0.80 -20.14
CA TYR A 139 -15.90 -0.01 -21.21
C TYR A 139 -15.42 0.80 -22.41
N GLU A 140 -15.89 2.04 -22.55
CA GLU A 140 -15.45 2.98 -23.59
C GLU A 140 -14.25 3.82 -23.16
N LEU A 141 -13.91 3.80 -21.86
CA LEU A 141 -12.77 4.52 -21.33
C LEU A 141 -11.44 3.85 -21.75
N SER A 142 -10.41 4.66 -21.93
CA SER A 142 -9.04 4.16 -22.09
C SER A 142 -8.57 3.42 -20.83
N SER A 143 -7.48 2.65 -20.94
CA SER A 143 -6.91 1.96 -19.78
C SER A 143 -6.50 2.93 -18.67
N GLY A 144 -5.95 4.09 -19.04
CA GLY A 144 -5.59 5.13 -18.10
C GLY A 144 -6.80 5.75 -17.41
N GLU A 145 -7.86 6.06 -18.16
CA GLU A 145 -9.10 6.61 -17.59
C GLU A 145 -9.77 5.62 -16.65
N ARG A 146 -9.77 4.34 -16.98
CA ARG A 146 -10.25 3.30 -16.06
C ARG A 146 -9.45 3.26 -14.77
N GLN A 147 -8.12 3.35 -14.84
CA GLN A 147 -7.27 3.40 -13.65
C GLN A 147 -7.60 4.61 -12.76
N LEU A 148 -7.83 5.78 -13.37
CA LEU A 148 -8.25 6.97 -12.64
C LEU A 148 -9.60 6.77 -11.94
N ILE A 149 -10.60 6.17 -12.60
CA ILE A 149 -11.89 5.84 -11.98
C ILE A 149 -11.72 4.88 -10.79
N SER A 150 -10.88 3.83 -10.91
CA SER A 150 -10.61 2.92 -9.79
C SER A 150 -10.03 3.65 -8.58
N ILE A 151 -9.16 4.64 -8.81
CA ILE A 151 -8.58 5.44 -7.73
C ILE A 151 -9.62 6.40 -7.14
N LEU A 152 -10.51 6.98 -7.97
CA LEU A 152 -11.63 7.78 -7.47
C LEU A 152 -12.56 6.96 -6.58
N SER A 153 -12.89 5.73 -6.98
CA SER A 153 -13.71 4.81 -6.17
C SER A 153 -13.06 4.56 -4.82
N ALA A 154 -11.76 4.29 -4.80
CA ALA A 154 -11.00 4.12 -3.58
C ALA A 154 -10.98 5.39 -2.72
N TRP A 155 -10.81 6.58 -3.34
CA TRP A 155 -10.79 7.85 -2.62
C TRP A 155 -12.15 8.19 -2.00
N ALA A 156 -13.23 7.93 -2.72
CA ALA A 156 -14.60 8.21 -2.27
C ALA A 156 -14.94 7.47 -0.97
N MET A 157 -14.36 6.29 -0.73
CA MET A 157 -14.53 5.52 0.51
C MET A 157 -13.94 6.21 1.75
N ASP A 158 -13.11 7.25 1.57
CA ASP A 158 -12.48 8.05 2.63
C ASP A 158 -11.61 7.24 3.61
N THR A 159 -11.00 6.17 3.14
CA THR A 159 -10.07 5.38 3.95
C THR A 159 -8.77 6.15 4.21
N ASP A 160 -8.05 5.79 5.29
CA ASP A 160 -6.75 6.39 5.61
C ASP A 160 -5.58 5.74 4.88
N ILE A 161 -5.78 4.53 4.36
CA ILE A 161 -4.73 3.70 3.76
C ILE A 161 -5.12 3.36 2.33
N PHE A 162 -4.17 3.52 1.41
CA PHE A 162 -4.31 3.17 -0.01
C PHE A 162 -3.24 2.16 -0.39
N LEU A 163 -3.67 1.04 -0.94
CA LEU A 163 -2.84 -0.03 -1.46
C LEU A 163 -2.99 -0.06 -2.99
N LEU A 164 -1.93 0.31 -3.73
CA LEU A 164 -1.99 0.42 -5.18
C LEU A 164 -1.00 -0.56 -5.81
N ASP A 165 -1.52 -1.52 -6.58
CA ASP A 165 -0.72 -2.54 -7.26
C ASP A 165 -0.47 -2.11 -8.71
N GLU A 166 0.78 -1.73 -9.00
CA GLU A 166 1.28 -1.28 -10.30
C GLU A 166 0.37 -0.23 -10.99
N PRO A 167 0.04 0.87 -10.31
CA PRO A 167 -0.94 1.84 -10.80
C PRO A 167 -0.52 2.54 -12.10
N THR A 168 0.75 2.47 -12.50
CA THR A 168 1.26 3.08 -13.76
C THR A 168 1.32 2.11 -14.93
N ALA A 169 1.10 0.81 -14.74
CA ALA A 169 1.43 -0.25 -15.72
C ALA A 169 0.82 -0.04 -17.13
N ASN A 170 -0.35 0.57 -17.22
CA ASN A 170 -1.10 0.71 -18.46
C ASN A 170 -1.44 2.17 -18.80
N LEU A 171 -0.68 3.13 -18.26
CA LEU A 171 -0.92 4.55 -18.45
C LEU A 171 -0.08 5.14 -19.57
N ASP A 172 -0.68 6.02 -20.34
CA ASP A 172 0.04 6.96 -21.17
C ASP A 172 0.66 8.09 -20.33
N PHE A 173 1.39 8.99 -20.97
CA PHE A 173 2.05 10.09 -20.28
C PHE A 173 1.05 11.03 -19.60
N ALA A 174 -0.07 11.35 -20.23
CA ALA A 174 -1.09 12.26 -19.69
C ALA A 174 -1.77 11.67 -18.45
N ALA A 175 -2.21 10.40 -18.52
CA ALA A 175 -2.79 9.69 -17.40
C ALA A 175 -1.78 9.50 -16.24
N THR A 176 -0.50 9.29 -16.55
CA THR A 176 0.56 9.23 -15.54
C THR A 176 0.71 10.57 -14.79
N GLN A 177 0.62 11.72 -15.47
CA GLN A 177 0.66 13.02 -14.82
C GLN A 177 -0.57 13.25 -13.93
N GLN A 178 -1.78 12.90 -14.40
CA GLN A 178 -2.99 12.97 -13.59
C GLN A 178 -2.92 12.07 -12.35
N LEU A 179 -2.45 10.83 -12.51
CA LEU A 179 -2.22 9.93 -11.37
C LEU A 179 -1.28 10.55 -10.34
N LYS A 180 -0.20 11.17 -10.81
CA LYS A 180 0.76 11.85 -9.93
C LYS A 180 0.11 12.96 -9.12
N GLU A 181 -0.73 13.79 -9.73
CA GLU A 181 -1.47 14.86 -9.06
C GLU A 181 -2.42 14.29 -8.00
N ILE A 182 -3.12 13.19 -8.32
CA ILE A 182 -3.99 12.48 -7.37
C ILE A 182 -3.19 11.96 -6.17
N LEU A 183 -2.07 11.28 -6.40
CA LEU A 183 -1.24 10.74 -5.31
C LEU A 183 -0.65 11.84 -4.42
N LEU A 184 -0.33 13.00 -5.01
CA LEU A 184 0.09 14.17 -4.25
C LEU A 184 -1.05 14.73 -3.39
N ALA A 185 -2.26 14.84 -3.94
CA ALA A 185 -3.43 15.27 -3.21
C ALA A 185 -3.72 14.34 -2.01
N LEU A 186 -3.70 13.02 -2.23
CA LEU A 186 -3.84 12.03 -1.15
C LEU A 186 -2.78 12.22 -0.06
N LYS A 187 -1.52 12.43 -0.45
CA LYS A 187 -0.43 12.67 0.48
C LYS A 187 -0.62 13.96 1.27
N THR A 188 -1.07 15.06 0.64
CA THR A 188 -1.34 16.33 1.32
C THR A 188 -2.50 16.24 2.29
N GLN A 189 -3.47 15.36 2.02
CA GLN A 189 -4.56 15.00 2.92
C GLN A 189 -4.12 14.09 4.09
N GLY A 190 -2.83 13.75 4.17
CA GLY A 190 -2.29 12.89 5.24
C GLY A 190 -2.57 11.38 5.07
N LYS A 191 -3.07 10.96 3.91
CA LYS A 191 -3.33 9.53 3.64
C LYS A 191 -2.02 8.73 3.57
N THR A 192 -2.06 7.48 3.98
CA THR A 192 -0.94 6.53 3.93
C THR A 192 -1.00 5.74 2.64
N LEU A 193 0.07 5.76 1.84
CA LEU A 193 0.10 5.13 0.53
C LEU A 193 1.15 4.02 0.50
N LEU A 194 0.76 2.84 0.02
CA LEU A 194 1.67 1.74 -0.29
C LEU A 194 1.46 1.35 -1.76
N LEU A 195 2.47 1.60 -2.59
CA LEU A 195 2.43 1.33 -4.02
C LEU A 195 3.40 0.22 -4.37
N SER A 196 3.03 -0.65 -5.31
CA SER A 196 3.97 -1.53 -5.99
C SER A 196 4.33 -0.95 -7.37
N GLU A 197 5.60 -1.09 -7.79
CA GLU A 197 6.04 -0.69 -9.12
C GLU A 197 7.14 -1.63 -9.64
N HIS A 198 7.22 -1.78 -10.98
CA HIS A 198 8.22 -2.64 -11.61
C HIS A 198 9.58 -1.97 -11.78
N ARG A 199 9.60 -0.67 -12.07
CA ARG A 199 10.81 0.07 -12.45
C ARG A 199 10.96 1.31 -11.61
N LEU A 200 12.19 1.62 -11.22
CA LEU A 200 12.50 2.85 -10.50
C LEU A 200 12.23 4.11 -11.33
N CYS A 201 12.32 4.04 -12.66
CA CYS A 201 11.97 5.16 -13.53
C CYS A 201 10.47 5.49 -13.48
N ASP A 202 9.62 4.49 -13.23
CA ASP A 202 8.19 4.68 -13.12
C ASP A 202 7.84 5.37 -11.79
N VAL A 203 8.77 5.34 -10.83
CA VAL A 203 8.66 6.00 -9.52
C VAL A 203 9.12 7.46 -9.54
N GLN A 204 9.95 7.88 -10.52
CA GLN A 204 10.41 9.27 -10.63
C GLN A 204 9.26 10.30 -10.65
N PRO A 205 8.09 10.03 -11.28
CA PRO A 205 6.95 10.93 -11.20
C PRO A 205 6.49 11.22 -9.77
N TYR A 206 6.71 10.27 -8.83
CA TYR A 206 6.31 10.41 -7.42
C TYR A 206 7.37 11.08 -6.54
N SER A 207 8.58 11.25 -7.06
CA SER A 207 9.72 11.88 -6.35
C SER A 207 9.61 13.40 -6.36
N ILE A 208 8.47 13.96 -5.94
CA ILE A 208 8.28 15.40 -5.91
C ILE A 208 8.69 15.95 -4.56
N GLN A 209 9.66 16.84 -4.62
CA GLN A 209 10.11 17.78 -3.61
C GLN A 209 10.12 17.26 -2.16
N LYS A 210 11.29 16.82 -1.71
CA LYS A 210 11.67 16.66 -0.27
C LYS A 210 10.70 15.87 0.63
N GLY A 211 9.88 14.98 0.08
CA GLY A 211 9.05 14.08 0.86
C GLY A 211 9.55 12.65 0.66
N VAL A 212 9.85 12.02 1.76
CA VAL A 212 10.54 10.73 1.87
C VAL A 212 9.76 9.62 1.17
N PHE A 213 10.25 9.11 0.04
CA PHE A 213 9.87 7.82 -0.48
C PHE A 213 10.80 6.76 0.11
N HIS A 214 10.23 5.74 0.73
CA HIS A 214 10.97 4.56 1.13
C HIS A 214 10.79 3.50 0.04
N HIS A 215 11.90 3.06 -0.56
CA HIS A 215 11.89 1.98 -1.53
C HIS A 215 12.17 0.66 -0.82
N VAL A 216 11.31 -0.32 -1.00
CA VAL A 216 11.57 -1.71 -0.63
C VAL A 216 11.88 -2.48 -1.90
N HIS A 217 13.07 -2.97 -2.03
CA HIS A 217 13.48 -3.76 -3.20
C HIS A 217 13.30 -5.24 -2.89
N CYS A 218 12.36 -5.90 -3.55
CA CYS A 218 12.21 -7.35 -3.50
C CYS A 218 12.92 -7.96 -4.71
N ALA A 219 14.01 -8.68 -4.48
CA ALA A 219 14.71 -9.42 -5.55
C ALA A 219 14.03 -10.78 -5.76
N GLY A 220 13.60 -11.06 -6.99
CA GLY A 220 12.98 -12.34 -7.37
C GLY A 220 14.00 -13.46 -7.64
N PRO A 221 13.55 -14.73 -7.73
CA PRO A 221 14.40 -15.91 -7.79
C PRO A 221 14.81 -16.32 -9.22
N ARG A 222 15.47 -15.45 -9.98
CA ARG A 222 15.98 -15.82 -11.30
C ARG A 222 17.36 -15.24 -11.58
N PHE A 223 18.37 -15.74 -10.86
CA PHE A 223 19.76 -15.82 -11.39
C PHE A 223 20.55 -16.79 -10.51
N GLY A 224 21.22 -17.74 -11.16
CA GLY A 224 21.82 -18.94 -10.57
C GLY A 224 22.60 -18.75 -9.27
N ASP A 225 22.59 -19.76 -8.46
CA ASP A 225 23.35 -20.16 -7.28
C ASP A 225 24.04 -19.14 -6.33
N SER A 226 23.73 -17.86 -6.45
CA SER A 226 24.17 -16.81 -5.53
C SER A 226 22.98 -15.97 -5.11
N PHE A 227 22.18 -16.50 -4.19
CA PHE A 227 21.02 -15.80 -3.65
C PHE A 227 21.45 -14.71 -2.67
N TYR A 228 21.51 -13.48 -3.14
CA TYR A 228 21.46 -12.31 -2.28
C TYR A 228 20.04 -11.74 -2.32
N HIS A 229 19.26 -12.02 -1.29
CA HIS A 229 18.03 -11.29 -1.04
C HIS A 229 18.43 -9.93 -0.50
N PHE A 230 18.44 -8.91 -1.36
CA PHE A 230 18.64 -7.54 -0.94
C PHE A 230 17.27 -6.87 -0.82
N CYS A 231 16.74 -6.75 0.39
CA CYS A 231 15.84 -5.66 0.70
C CYS A 231 16.71 -4.44 1.01
N HIS A 232 16.89 -3.53 0.06
CA HIS A 232 17.52 -2.25 0.32
C HIS A 232 16.46 -1.24 0.73
N VAL A 233 16.50 -0.84 1.99
CA VAL A 233 15.84 0.36 2.46
C VAL A 233 16.79 1.52 2.17
N PHE A 234 16.48 2.34 1.16
CA PHE A 234 17.25 3.56 0.93
C PHE A 234 16.84 4.62 1.96
N ARG A 235 17.85 5.11 2.67
CA ARG A 235 17.74 6.19 3.67
C ARG A 235 17.50 7.50 2.93
N CYS A 236 16.30 8.08 3.06
CA CYS A 236 16.11 9.48 2.70
C CYS A 236 16.48 10.40 3.84
N VAL A 237 17.12 11.51 3.49
CA VAL A 237 17.58 12.56 4.36
C VAL A 237 16.41 13.13 5.16
N ASN A 238 16.41 12.89 6.44
CA ASN A 238 15.72 13.39 7.62
C ASN A 238 15.20 12.28 8.55
N GLY A 239 16.03 11.26 8.77
CA GLY A 239 16.04 10.62 10.08
C GLY A 239 15.01 9.54 10.41
N MET A 240 14.20 8.98 9.49
CA MET A 240 13.36 7.83 9.80
C MET A 240 13.59 6.70 8.81
N ALA A 241 14.20 5.63 9.30
CA ALA A 241 14.36 4.38 8.57
C ALA A 241 13.17 3.46 8.88
N VAL A 242 12.49 2.96 7.85
CA VAL A 242 11.65 1.77 8.00
C VAL A 242 12.59 0.58 8.08
N MET A 243 12.62 -0.09 9.22
CA MET A 243 13.51 -1.20 9.47
C MET A 243 12.81 -2.48 9.05
N LEU A 244 13.17 -3.02 7.87
CA LEU A 244 12.86 -4.40 7.53
C LEU A 244 13.87 -5.29 8.23
N ARG A 245 13.44 -6.16 9.15
CA ARG A 245 14.31 -7.11 9.83
C ARG A 245 14.84 -8.14 8.85
N ARG A 246 16.16 -8.23 8.73
CA ARG A 246 16.86 -9.27 7.97
C ARG A 246 17.02 -10.53 8.82
N GLY A 247 16.60 -11.67 8.28
CA GLY A 247 17.13 -12.96 8.66
C GLY A 247 18.40 -13.27 7.84
N TRP A 248 19.57 -13.12 8.43
CA TRP A 248 20.83 -13.55 7.81
C TRP A 248 21.08 -15.02 8.12
N ARG A 249 21.15 -15.87 7.10
CA ARG A 249 21.93 -17.12 7.18
C ARG A 249 22.96 -17.12 6.07
N ARG A 250 24.22 -17.15 6.47
CA ARG A 250 25.34 -17.46 5.57
C ARG A 250 25.36 -18.95 5.27
N SER A 251 25.40 -19.33 4.00
CA SER A 251 26.02 -20.60 3.61
C SER A 251 27.52 -20.34 3.45
N SER A 252 28.27 -21.22 4.10
CA SER A 252 29.71 -21.33 4.27
C SER A 252 30.60 -20.77 3.15
N GLY A 253 31.56 -19.91 3.52
CA GLY A 253 32.85 -19.81 2.86
C GLY A 253 33.21 -18.45 2.28
N ALA A 254 33.30 -17.39 3.08
CA ALA A 254 34.18 -16.25 2.82
C ALA A 254 34.35 -15.41 4.09
N SER A 255 35.57 -15.10 4.44
CA SER A 255 36.01 -14.39 5.62
C SER A 255 35.43 -12.98 5.70
N ALA A 256 34.94 -12.63 6.90
CA ALA A 256 34.34 -11.33 7.20
C ALA A 256 35.42 -10.35 7.64
N GLN A 257 35.40 -9.16 7.05
CA GLN A 257 35.86 -7.94 7.70
C GLN A 257 34.64 -7.16 8.18
N GLY A 258 34.67 -6.75 9.45
CA GLY A 258 33.52 -6.26 10.18
C GLY A 258 33.06 -4.87 9.77
N PHE A 259 31.73 -4.70 9.81
CA PHE A 259 31.12 -3.39 9.85
C PHE A 259 30.36 -3.23 11.19
N PRO A 260 30.39 -2.06 11.80
CA PRO A 260 29.87 -1.84 13.14
C PRO A 260 28.34 -1.91 13.17
N THR A 261 27.82 -2.66 14.12
CA THR A 261 26.40 -2.67 14.50
C THR A 261 26.07 -1.40 15.27
N ALA A 262 25.33 -0.48 14.66
CA ALA A 262 24.76 0.65 15.39
C ALA A 262 23.42 0.20 16.00
N SER A 263 23.43 -0.04 17.31
CA SER A 263 22.21 -0.16 18.11
C SER A 263 21.66 1.25 18.36
N VAL A 264 20.48 1.53 17.81
CA VAL A 264 19.75 2.77 18.12
C VAL A 264 18.79 2.48 19.26
N SER A 265 19.12 2.94 20.47
CA SER A 265 18.22 2.96 21.60
C SER A 265 17.23 4.12 21.44
N LEU A 266 15.93 3.80 21.47
CA LEU A 266 14.84 4.76 21.52
C LEU A 266 14.82 5.48 22.89
N PRO A 267 14.64 6.79 22.96
CA PRO A 267 14.42 7.47 24.22
C PRO A 267 13.07 7.06 24.82
N ARG A 268 13.11 6.56 26.06
CA ARG A 268 11.90 6.30 26.85
C ARG A 268 11.17 7.63 27.11
N ARG A 269 9.96 7.77 26.60
CA ARG A 269 9.03 8.81 27.06
C ARG A 269 8.68 8.53 28.53
N GLN A 270 9.04 9.45 29.41
CA GLN A 270 8.53 9.48 30.77
C GLN A 270 7.03 9.75 30.72
N ALA A 271 6.26 8.80 31.22
CA ALA A 271 4.83 8.96 31.45
C ALA A 271 4.65 9.91 32.63
N SER A 272 4.18 11.12 32.37
CA SER A 272 3.70 12.03 33.42
C SER A 272 2.39 11.48 34.00
N ARG A 273 2.40 11.11 35.28
CA ARG A 273 1.23 10.73 36.05
C ARG A 273 0.28 11.94 36.17
N PRO A 274 -1.04 11.76 36.04
CA PRO A 274 -2.00 12.80 36.40
C PRO A 274 -2.00 13.00 37.89
N LYS A 275 -1.95 14.26 38.35
CA LYS A 275 -2.16 14.66 39.73
C LYS A 275 -3.59 14.37 40.13
N GLN A 276 -3.76 13.59 41.21
CA GLN A 276 -5.02 13.47 41.92
C GLN A 276 -5.34 14.82 42.54
N GLN A 277 -6.53 15.35 42.25
CA GLN A 277 -7.10 16.48 42.98
C GLN A 277 -7.80 15.90 44.25
N GLU A 278 -7.35 16.33 45.40
CA GLU A 278 -8.04 16.19 46.69
C GLU A 278 -9.28 17.08 46.72
N PRO A 279 -10.40 16.65 47.33
CA PRO A 279 -11.52 17.53 47.56
C PRO A 279 -11.25 18.46 48.75
N ALA A 280 -11.53 19.73 48.54
CA ALA A 280 -11.51 20.74 49.61
C ALA A 280 -12.81 20.72 50.45
N PRO A 281 -12.80 21.26 51.66
CA PRO A 281 -13.78 21.08 52.71
C PRO A 281 -15.13 21.71 52.48
#